data_18e497d96f3bab7a06e89cce4e55ada2
#
_entry.id   18e497d96f3bab7a06e89cce4e55ada2
#
_cell.length_a   1.000
_cell.length_b   1.000
_cell.length_c   1.000
_cell.angle_alpha   90.00
_cell.angle_beta   90.00
_cell.angle_gamma   90.00
#
_symmetry.space_group_name_H-M   'P 1'
#
loop_
_entity.id
_entity.type
_entity.pdbx_description
1 polymer ?
#
loop_
_entity_poly.entity_id
_entity_poly.type
_entity_poly.pdbx_seq_one_letter_code
_entity_poly.pdbx_strand_id
1 'polypeptide(L)'
;MSDKQDVAVFRNSVDAETIDASELLVGDIYAFQSGMKIPADSIVIDGQDIECTETELTGEPDAMEKVILNLDNYKVNGSTTTMLAKSLCTQGFGKALVLAVGTKTVAGIITESTQKPPEPTLLQLKLHTIADKIGKVGMFVAAMTMLAQLIRIGLEMGGVVPCGCQNILECQETHDCEPLTFAFTGELRLYN
;
A
#
# COMPACT_ATOMS: atom_id res chain seq x y z
N MET A 1 -8.27 7.48 8.72
CA MET A 1 -9.21 8.10 9.67
C MET A 1 -10.48 7.30 9.57
N SER A 2 -10.88 6.60 10.61
CA SER A 2 -12.18 5.92 10.65
C SER A 2 -13.23 7.01 10.90
N ASP A 3 -14.13 7.20 9.94
CA ASP A 3 -15.28 8.08 10.17
C ASP A 3 -16.08 7.46 11.31
N LYS A 4 -16.14 8.16 12.43
CA LYS A 4 -17.02 7.77 13.55
C LYS A 4 -18.46 7.95 13.09
N GLN A 5 -19.19 6.86 13.06
CA GLN A 5 -20.60 6.85 12.72
C GLN A 5 -21.38 6.20 13.86
N ASP A 6 -22.28 6.96 14.45
CA ASP A 6 -23.17 6.47 15.51
C ASP A 6 -24.31 5.65 14.88
N VAL A 7 -24.57 4.48 15.47
CA VAL A 7 -25.57 3.52 15.02
C VAL A 7 -26.45 3.11 16.17
N ALA A 8 -27.77 3.16 15.98
CA ALA A 8 -28.73 2.69 16.96
C ALA A 8 -28.89 1.16 16.86
N VAL A 9 -28.52 0.43 17.89
CA VAL A 9 -28.51 -1.04 17.94
C VAL A 9 -29.46 -1.56 19.02
N PHE A 10 -30.14 -2.66 18.71
CA PHE A 10 -31.06 -3.34 19.60
C PHE A 10 -30.42 -4.64 20.13
N ARG A 11 -29.90 -4.62 21.36
CA ARG A 11 -29.31 -5.77 22.05
C ARG A 11 -30.19 -6.16 23.24
N ASN A 12 -30.84 -7.30 23.20
CA ASN A 12 -31.60 -7.88 24.31
C ASN A 12 -32.70 -7.00 24.93
N SER A 13 -32.94 -5.81 24.42
CA SER A 13 -33.93 -4.86 24.91
C SER A 13 -34.77 -4.26 23.79
N VAL A 14 -35.92 -3.70 24.14
CA VAL A 14 -36.78 -2.96 23.20
C VAL A 14 -36.15 -1.60 22.84
N ASP A 15 -35.32 -1.08 23.77
CA ASP A 15 -34.70 0.23 23.64
C ASP A 15 -33.42 0.15 22.79
N ALA A 16 -33.26 1.11 21.88
CA ALA A 16 -32.07 1.24 21.05
C ALA A 16 -30.94 1.85 21.87
N GLU A 17 -29.76 1.23 21.82
CA GLU A 17 -28.50 1.77 22.33
C GLU A 17 -27.71 2.38 21.16
N THR A 18 -27.19 3.59 21.35
CA THR A 18 -26.34 4.20 20.34
C THR A 18 -24.89 3.83 20.58
N ILE A 19 -24.26 3.17 19.61
CA ILE A 19 -22.86 2.74 19.66
C ILE A 19 -22.11 3.23 18.42
N ASP A 20 -20.78 3.23 18.48
CA ASP A 20 -19.96 3.48 17.29
C ASP A 20 -20.06 2.27 16.33
N ALA A 21 -20.11 2.53 15.02
CA ALA A 21 -20.18 1.49 13.99
C ALA A 21 -19.03 0.46 14.08
N SER A 22 -17.89 0.84 14.64
CA SER A 22 -16.76 -0.06 14.88
C SER A 22 -17.01 -1.10 15.98
N GLU A 23 -17.99 -0.89 16.83
CA GLU A 23 -18.37 -1.79 17.93
C GLU A 23 -19.50 -2.77 17.56
N LEU A 24 -19.96 -2.73 16.31
CA LEU A 24 -20.97 -3.67 15.79
C LEU A 24 -20.46 -5.10 15.79
N LEU A 25 -21.31 -6.00 16.24
CA LEU A 25 -21.04 -7.44 16.27
C LEU A 25 -21.99 -8.19 15.32
N VAL A 26 -21.53 -9.34 14.86
CA VAL A 26 -22.38 -10.26 14.07
C VAL A 26 -23.56 -10.72 14.96
N GLY A 27 -24.76 -10.58 14.43
CA GLY A 27 -26.01 -10.89 15.14
C GLY A 27 -26.68 -9.69 15.79
N ASP A 28 -26.04 -8.50 15.79
CA ASP A 28 -26.69 -7.25 16.21
C ASP A 28 -27.79 -6.85 15.22
N ILE A 29 -28.85 -6.25 15.72
CA ILE A 29 -29.90 -5.62 14.93
C ILE A 29 -29.70 -4.12 15.04
N TYR A 30 -29.54 -3.43 13.92
CA TYR A 30 -29.38 -1.98 13.91
C TYR A 30 -30.48 -1.29 13.08
N ALA A 31 -30.79 -0.05 13.44
CA ALA A 31 -31.67 0.80 12.66
C ALA A 31 -30.87 1.58 11.60
N PHE A 32 -31.45 1.73 10.43
CA PHE A 32 -30.91 2.56 9.36
C PHE A 32 -31.99 3.47 8.77
N GLN A 33 -31.56 4.55 8.15
CA GLN A 33 -32.43 5.53 7.51
C GLN A 33 -31.77 6.12 6.27
N SER A 34 -32.55 6.79 5.44
CA SER A 34 -32.08 7.52 4.26
C SER A 34 -30.94 8.49 4.61
N GLY A 35 -29.89 8.50 3.78
CA GLY A 35 -28.65 9.26 3.96
C GLY A 35 -27.61 8.55 4.82
N MET A 36 -27.91 7.39 5.40
CA MET A 36 -26.98 6.63 6.23
C MET A 36 -26.10 5.72 5.37
N LYS A 37 -24.81 5.70 5.67
CA LYS A 37 -23.88 4.72 5.11
C LYS A 37 -23.99 3.42 5.90
N ILE A 38 -24.15 2.31 5.19
CA ILE A 38 -24.33 0.99 5.80
C ILE A 38 -23.00 0.54 6.43
N PRO A 39 -22.98 0.27 7.76
CA PRO A 39 -21.75 0.00 8.48
C PRO A 39 -21.20 -1.43 8.32
N ALA A 40 -22.08 -2.39 8.04
CA ALA A 40 -21.76 -3.82 8.00
C ALA A 40 -22.58 -4.54 6.96
N ASP A 41 -22.11 -5.71 6.47
CA ASP A 41 -22.95 -6.55 5.63
C ASP A 41 -24.10 -7.10 6.46
N SER A 42 -25.33 -6.87 5.99
CA SER A 42 -26.53 -7.12 6.76
C SER A 42 -27.71 -7.57 5.89
N ILE A 43 -28.71 -8.12 6.52
CA ILE A 43 -29.99 -8.48 5.89
C ILE A 43 -31.10 -7.61 6.46
N VAL A 44 -31.93 -7.07 5.56
CA VAL A 44 -33.14 -6.31 5.95
C VAL A 44 -34.16 -7.24 6.59
N ILE A 45 -34.55 -6.94 7.84
CA ILE A 45 -35.56 -7.70 8.57
C ILE A 45 -36.88 -6.94 8.74
N ASP A 46 -36.82 -5.60 8.66
CA ASP A 46 -37.98 -4.72 8.78
C ASP A 46 -37.69 -3.39 8.07
N GLY A 47 -38.69 -2.78 7.47
CA GLY A 47 -38.54 -1.46 6.83
C GLY A 47 -39.53 -1.19 5.70
N GLN A 48 -39.42 0.00 5.10
CA GLN A 48 -40.27 0.44 4.00
C GLN A 48 -39.49 1.24 2.96
N ASP A 49 -39.81 1.03 1.68
CA ASP A 49 -39.33 1.78 0.52
C ASP A 49 -37.79 1.94 0.51
N ILE A 50 -37.10 0.83 0.71
CA ILE A 50 -35.64 0.83 0.91
C ILE A 50 -34.94 0.79 -0.43
N GLU A 51 -34.13 1.82 -0.72
CA GLU A 51 -33.21 1.87 -1.86
C GLU A 51 -31.79 2.14 -1.36
N CYS A 52 -30.82 1.42 -1.92
CA CYS A 52 -29.42 1.59 -1.62
C CYS A 52 -28.60 1.67 -2.89
N THR A 53 -27.61 2.57 -2.93
CA THR A 53 -26.60 2.59 -3.98
C THR A 53 -25.32 1.92 -3.50
N GLU A 54 -24.76 1.07 -4.35
CA GLU A 54 -23.54 0.31 -4.09
C GLU A 54 -22.35 0.86 -4.91
N THR A 55 -22.39 2.15 -5.25
CA THR A 55 -21.40 2.81 -6.12
C THR A 55 -19.97 2.67 -5.63
N GLU A 56 -19.73 2.70 -4.32
CA GLU A 56 -18.38 2.53 -3.76
C GLU A 56 -17.82 1.11 -3.97
N LEU A 57 -18.66 0.13 -4.22
CA LEU A 57 -18.27 -1.27 -4.39
C LEU A 57 -18.24 -1.71 -5.86
N THR A 58 -19.29 -1.37 -6.58
CA THR A 58 -19.50 -1.80 -7.98
C THR A 58 -19.03 -0.77 -9.00
N GLY A 59 -18.97 0.52 -8.61
CA GLY A 59 -18.74 1.65 -9.50
C GLY A 59 -19.97 2.08 -10.29
N GLU A 60 -21.11 1.39 -10.16
CA GLU A 60 -22.36 1.70 -10.83
C GLU A 60 -23.24 2.58 -9.94
N PRO A 61 -23.79 3.70 -10.45
CA PRO A 61 -24.58 4.64 -9.66
C PRO A 61 -26.03 4.21 -9.46
N ASP A 62 -26.42 3.06 -9.99
CA ASP A 62 -27.79 2.60 -9.96
C ASP A 62 -28.25 2.28 -8.53
N ALA A 63 -29.41 2.81 -8.15
CA ALA A 63 -30.05 2.48 -6.90
C ALA A 63 -30.74 1.11 -7.01
N MET A 64 -30.50 0.25 -6.04
CA MET A 64 -31.09 -1.07 -5.96
C MET A 64 -32.16 -1.09 -4.87
N GLU A 65 -33.35 -1.54 -5.24
CA GLU A 65 -34.42 -1.77 -4.26
C GLU A 65 -34.06 -2.95 -3.35
N LYS A 66 -34.24 -2.76 -2.04
CA LYS A 66 -34.03 -3.78 -1.04
C LYS A 66 -35.38 -4.23 -0.47
N VAL A 67 -35.54 -5.53 -0.40
CA VAL A 67 -36.78 -6.14 0.12
C VAL A 67 -36.53 -6.83 1.46
N ILE A 68 -37.56 -6.85 2.28
CA ILE A 68 -37.50 -7.56 3.58
C ILE A 68 -37.37 -9.05 3.34
N LEU A 69 -36.51 -9.69 4.12
CA LEU A 69 -36.36 -11.13 4.10
C LEU A 69 -37.68 -11.82 4.48
N ASN A 70 -38.35 -12.40 3.50
CA ASN A 70 -39.54 -13.22 3.71
C ASN A 70 -39.25 -14.61 3.10
N LEU A 71 -39.61 -15.66 3.84
CA LEU A 71 -39.43 -17.06 3.39
C LEU A 71 -40.12 -17.36 2.05
N ASP A 72 -41.18 -16.63 1.74
CA ASP A 72 -41.95 -16.80 0.50
C ASP A 72 -41.38 -15.98 -0.69
N ASN A 73 -40.57 -14.96 -0.46
CA ASN A 73 -40.13 -13.97 -1.46
C ASN A 73 -38.63 -13.92 -1.72
N TYR A 74 -37.85 -14.94 -1.32
CA TYR A 74 -36.40 -14.91 -1.50
C TYR A 74 -35.93 -14.90 -2.98
N LYS A 75 -36.83 -15.03 -3.95
CA LYS A 75 -36.59 -15.00 -5.39
C LYS A 75 -37.29 -13.85 -6.11
N VAL A 76 -37.27 -12.65 -5.58
CA VAL A 76 -37.85 -11.50 -6.27
C VAL A 76 -36.87 -10.98 -7.33
N ASN A 77 -37.32 -10.86 -8.55
CA ASN A 77 -36.57 -10.42 -9.72
C ASN A 77 -35.88 -9.06 -9.47
N GLY A 78 -34.55 -9.05 -9.40
CA GLY A 78 -33.74 -7.85 -9.32
C GLY A 78 -33.62 -7.16 -7.94
N SER A 79 -34.49 -7.48 -6.99
CA SER A 79 -34.41 -6.94 -5.63
C SER A 79 -33.60 -7.87 -4.74
N THR A 80 -32.78 -7.31 -3.87
CA THR A 80 -31.96 -8.06 -2.93
C THR A 80 -32.37 -7.79 -1.48
N THR A 81 -32.24 -8.78 -0.62
CA THR A 81 -32.48 -8.62 0.82
C THR A 81 -31.22 -8.18 1.57
N THR A 82 -30.08 -8.25 0.90
CA THR A 82 -28.76 -7.99 1.48
C THR A 82 -28.34 -6.54 1.26
N MET A 83 -27.87 -5.89 2.31
CA MET A 83 -27.21 -4.59 2.26
C MET A 83 -25.73 -4.79 2.48
N LEU A 84 -24.91 -4.25 1.63
CA LEU A 84 -23.46 -4.36 1.69
C LEU A 84 -22.86 -3.20 2.50
N ALA A 85 -21.82 -3.48 3.27
CA ALA A 85 -21.06 -2.45 3.97
C ALA A 85 -20.53 -1.41 2.98
N LYS A 86 -20.53 -0.13 3.39
CA LYS A 86 -20.17 1.05 2.58
C LYS A 86 -21.19 1.44 1.51
N SER A 87 -22.27 0.70 1.29
CA SER A 87 -23.37 1.20 0.47
C SER A 87 -24.06 2.37 1.16
N LEU A 88 -24.70 3.25 0.38
CA LEU A 88 -25.46 4.40 0.87
C LEU A 88 -26.96 4.10 0.76
N CYS A 89 -27.68 4.16 1.87
CA CYS A 89 -29.15 4.14 1.84
C CYS A 89 -29.66 5.48 1.27
N THR A 90 -30.22 5.45 0.09
CA THR A 90 -30.74 6.66 -0.61
C THR A 90 -32.14 6.97 -0.19
N GLN A 91 -32.96 5.96 0.04
CA GLN A 91 -34.36 6.10 0.42
C GLN A 91 -34.78 5.04 1.42
N GLY A 92 -35.78 5.34 2.21
CA GLY A 92 -36.40 4.42 3.18
C GLY A 92 -35.75 4.41 4.55
N PHE A 93 -36.27 3.55 5.39
CA PHE A 93 -35.77 3.30 6.74
C PHE A 93 -36.12 1.87 7.16
N GLY A 94 -35.43 1.36 8.16
CA GLY A 94 -35.73 0.01 8.63
C GLY A 94 -34.75 -0.51 9.66
N LYS A 95 -34.79 -1.83 9.86
CA LYS A 95 -33.87 -2.57 10.73
C LYS A 95 -33.18 -3.67 9.92
N ALA A 96 -31.92 -3.86 10.19
CA ALA A 96 -31.12 -4.89 9.55
C ALA A 96 -30.34 -5.71 10.57
N LEU A 97 -30.17 -6.99 10.26
CA LEU A 97 -29.39 -7.95 11.05
C LEU A 97 -27.98 -8.03 10.47
N VAL A 98 -26.98 -7.82 11.30
CA VAL A 98 -25.56 -7.87 10.92
C VAL A 98 -25.11 -9.30 10.66
N LEU A 99 -24.55 -9.55 9.48
CA LEU A 99 -24.01 -10.84 9.06
C LEU A 99 -22.48 -10.90 9.13
N ALA A 100 -21.81 -9.82 8.69
CA ALA A 100 -20.36 -9.73 8.69
C ALA A 100 -19.90 -8.31 9.00
N VAL A 101 -18.75 -8.19 9.67
CA VAL A 101 -18.17 -6.92 10.10
C VAL A 101 -16.70 -6.81 9.69
N GLY A 102 -16.21 -5.59 9.49
CA GLY A 102 -14.81 -5.29 9.26
C GLY A 102 -14.24 -5.95 7.99
N THR A 103 -13.13 -6.66 8.14
CA THR A 103 -12.42 -7.33 7.01
C THR A 103 -13.18 -8.52 6.44
N LYS A 104 -14.19 -9.02 7.14
CA LYS A 104 -15.04 -10.14 6.67
C LYS A 104 -16.21 -9.69 5.81
N THR A 105 -16.46 -8.39 5.70
CA THR A 105 -17.46 -7.84 4.78
C THR A 105 -16.96 -7.93 3.34
N VAL A 106 -17.86 -7.89 2.38
CA VAL A 106 -17.51 -7.84 0.93
C VAL A 106 -16.58 -6.65 0.66
N ALA A 107 -16.89 -5.47 1.20
CA ALA A 107 -16.05 -4.28 1.11
C ALA A 107 -14.65 -4.49 1.74
N GLY A 108 -14.58 -5.20 2.86
CA GLY A 108 -13.33 -5.53 3.55
C GLY A 108 -12.45 -6.45 2.71
N ILE A 109 -13.02 -7.50 2.14
CA ILE A 109 -12.32 -8.46 1.27
C ILE A 109 -11.77 -7.78 0.02
N ILE A 110 -12.55 -6.90 -0.62
CA ILE A 110 -12.12 -6.12 -1.78
C ILE A 110 -10.94 -5.20 -1.39
N THR A 111 -11.07 -4.49 -0.26
CA THR A 111 -10.02 -3.60 0.23
C THR A 111 -8.73 -4.35 0.53
N GLU A 112 -8.80 -5.49 1.21
CA GLU A 112 -7.64 -6.34 1.52
C GLU A 112 -6.97 -6.87 0.24
N SER A 113 -7.76 -7.29 -0.75
CA SER A 113 -7.26 -7.76 -2.05
C SER A 113 -6.51 -6.66 -2.82
N THR A 114 -6.96 -5.41 -2.70
CA THR A 114 -6.36 -4.26 -3.36
C THR A 114 -5.10 -3.76 -2.63
N GLN A 115 -5.01 -3.96 -1.32
CA GLN A 115 -3.85 -3.54 -0.51
C GLN A 115 -2.65 -4.49 -0.59
N LYS A 116 -2.80 -5.66 -1.18
CA LYS A 116 -1.65 -6.54 -1.44
C LYS A 116 -0.65 -5.80 -2.33
N PRO A 117 0.62 -5.69 -1.94
CA PRO A 117 1.62 -5.07 -2.79
C PRO A 117 1.63 -5.80 -4.14
N PRO A 118 1.64 -5.07 -5.26
CA PRO A 118 1.64 -5.68 -6.57
C PRO A 118 2.85 -6.62 -6.68
N GLU A 119 2.63 -7.83 -7.16
CA GLU A 119 3.72 -8.76 -7.43
C GLU A 119 4.72 -8.11 -8.39
N PRO A 120 6.03 -8.22 -8.11
CA PRO A 120 7.02 -7.58 -8.96
C PRO A 120 6.90 -8.11 -10.38
N THR A 121 6.79 -7.21 -11.34
CA THR A 121 6.68 -7.59 -12.75
C THR A 121 7.92 -8.36 -13.20
N LEU A 122 7.79 -9.21 -14.22
CA LEU A 122 8.91 -9.95 -14.82
C LEU A 122 10.06 -9.02 -15.24
N LEU A 123 9.73 -7.79 -15.64
CA LEU A 123 10.73 -6.78 -16.01
C LEU A 123 11.50 -6.30 -14.77
N GLN A 124 10.83 -6.05 -13.64
CA GLN A 124 11.48 -5.65 -12.39
C GLN A 124 12.41 -6.75 -11.86
N LEU A 125 11.98 -8.02 -11.94
CA LEU A 125 12.83 -9.16 -11.54
C LEU A 125 14.11 -9.26 -12.39
N LYS A 126 13.98 -9.09 -13.72
CA LYS A 126 15.14 -9.07 -14.63
C LYS A 126 16.05 -7.88 -14.35
N LEU A 127 15.48 -6.70 -14.12
CA LEU A 127 16.23 -5.50 -13.81
C LEU A 127 17.03 -5.64 -12.50
N HIS A 128 16.42 -6.22 -11.46
CA HIS A 128 17.06 -6.50 -10.17
C HIS A 128 18.26 -7.46 -10.36
N THR A 129 18.08 -8.50 -11.17
CA THR A 129 19.16 -9.46 -11.47
C THR A 129 20.34 -8.81 -12.19
N ILE A 130 20.08 -7.88 -13.11
CA ILE A 130 21.12 -7.14 -13.82
C ILE A 130 21.82 -6.16 -12.86
N ALA A 131 21.07 -5.44 -12.03
CA ALA A 131 21.62 -4.52 -11.05
C ALA A 131 22.55 -5.23 -10.05
N ASP A 132 22.16 -6.41 -9.58
CA ASP A 132 22.99 -7.23 -8.68
C ASP A 132 24.31 -7.67 -9.34
N LYS A 133 24.27 -8.05 -10.62
CA LYS A 133 25.49 -8.42 -11.36
C LYS A 133 26.42 -7.24 -11.53
N ILE A 134 25.90 -6.07 -11.90
CA ILE A 134 26.68 -4.84 -12.03
C ILE A 134 27.26 -4.42 -10.67
N GLY A 135 26.47 -4.51 -9.60
CA GLY A 135 26.93 -4.20 -8.25
C GLY A 135 28.08 -5.09 -7.79
N LYS A 136 28.04 -6.40 -8.07
CA LYS A 136 29.13 -7.34 -7.76
C LYS A 136 30.40 -7.02 -8.54
N VAL A 137 30.28 -6.69 -9.83
CA VAL A 137 31.43 -6.28 -10.65
C VAL A 137 32.03 -4.98 -10.11
N GLY A 138 31.19 -3.98 -9.80
CA GLY A 138 31.66 -2.72 -9.22
C GLY A 138 32.39 -2.92 -7.88
N MET A 139 31.87 -3.78 -7.00
CA MET A 139 32.48 -4.10 -5.72
C MET A 139 33.85 -4.80 -5.92
N PHE A 140 33.95 -5.71 -6.90
CA PHE A 140 35.21 -6.38 -7.22
C PHE A 140 36.27 -5.39 -7.71
N VAL A 141 35.91 -4.47 -8.62
CA VAL A 141 36.82 -3.43 -9.11
C VAL A 141 37.28 -2.51 -7.97
N ALA A 142 36.35 -2.09 -7.11
CA ALA A 142 36.69 -1.26 -5.95
C ALA A 142 37.66 -1.96 -4.99
N ALA A 143 37.45 -3.26 -4.72
CA ALA A 143 38.35 -4.05 -3.88
C ALA A 143 39.76 -4.18 -4.52
N MET A 144 39.83 -4.40 -5.83
CA MET A 144 41.11 -4.48 -6.55
C MET A 144 41.86 -3.14 -6.54
N THR A 145 41.18 -2.03 -6.72
CA THR A 145 41.81 -0.71 -6.63
C THR A 145 42.33 -0.40 -5.24
N MET A 146 41.53 -0.75 -4.20
CA MET A 146 41.96 -0.58 -2.81
C MET A 146 43.20 -1.44 -2.50
N LEU A 147 43.23 -2.70 -2.97
CA LEU A 147 44.38 -3.58 -2.80
C LEU A 147 45.63 -3.02 -3.50
N ALA A 148 45.48 -2.53 -4.71
CA ALA A 148 46.59 -1.91 -5.45
C ALA A 148 47.19 -0.69 -4.71
N GLN A 149 46.33 0.15 -4.11
CA GLN A 149 46.76 1.29 -3.30
C GLN A 149 47.51 0.84 -2.03
N LEU A 150 47.00 -0.18 -1.35
CA LEU A 150 47.66 -0.74 -0.17
C LEU A 150 49.05 -1.32 -0.50
N ILE A 151 49.20 -2.05 -1.61
CA ILE A 151 50.48 -2.56 -2.10
C ILE A 151 51.42 -1.40 -2.37
N ARG A 152 50.96 -0.37 -3.04
CA ARG A 152 51.78 0.82 -3.35
C ARG A 152 52.31 1.48 -2.08
N ILE A 153 51.42 1.75 -1.09
CA ILE A 153 51.81 2.33 0.21
C ILE A 153 52.83 1.42 0.90
N GLY A 154 52.63 0.09 0.89
CA GLY A 154 53.56 -0.86 1.45
C GLY A 154 54.93 -0.84 0.80
N LEU A 155 55.01 -0.70 -0.51
CA LEU A 155 56.25 -0.58 -1.25
C LEU A 155 57.00 0.76 -1.00
N GLU A 156 56.24 1.85 -0.84
CA GLU A 156 56.79 3.16 -0.47
C GLU A 156 57.37 3.15 0.95
N MET A 157 56.68 2.50 1.91
CA MET A 157 57.18 2.34 3.29
C MET A 157 58.39 1.38 3.36
N GLY A 158 58.46 0.39 2.46
CA GLY A 158 59.57 -0.57 2.37
C GLY A 158 60.84 -0.03 1.67
N GLY A 159 60.84 1.21 1.18
CA GLY A 159 62.00 1.84 0.53
C GLY A 159 62.37 1.25 -0.83
N VAL A 160 61.47 0.50 -1.50
CA VAL A 160 61.74 -0.22 -2.76
C VAL A 160 61.43 0.66 -3.99
N VAL A 161 60.74 1.79 -3.84
CA VAL A 161 60.44 2.70 -4.95
C VAL A 161 61.10 4.05 -4.71
N PRO A 162 62.20 4.36 -5.41
CA PRO A 162 62.85 5.66 -5.34
C PRO A 162 62.17 6.65 -6.31
N CYS A 163 61.00 7.14 -5.98
CA CYS A 163 60.43 8.29 -6.66
C CYS A 163 59.45 8.96 -5.72
N GLY A 164 59.95 9.54 -4.66
CA GLY A 164 59.22 10.43 -3.78
C GLY A 164 59.42 11.87 -4.23
N CYS A 165 58.53 12.40 -5.05
CA CYS A 165 58.44 13.84 -5.14
C CYS A 165 57.84 14.35 -3.81
N GLN A 166 58.70 14.92 -2.98
CA GLN A 166 58.31 15.43 -1.65
C GLN A 166 57.57 16.78 -1.72
N ASN A 167 57.52 17.44 -2.88
CA ASN A 167 56.79 18.69 -3.07
C ASN A 167 56.22 18.79 -4.50
N ILE A 168 54.97 19.19 -4.62
CA ILE A 168 54.22 19.37 -5.87
C ILE A 168 54.89 20.39 -6.82
N LEU A 169 55.72 21.28 -6.32
CA LEU A 169 56.41 22.29 -7.11
C LEU A 169 57.68 21.78 -7.83
N GLU A 170 58.24 20.65 -7.41
CA GLU A 170 59.51 20.12 -7.95
C GLU A 170 59.26 19.08 -9.08
N CYS A 171 58.03 18.57 -9.19
CA CYS A 171 57.63 17.66 -10.28
C CYS A 171 57.33 18.35 -11.61
N GLN A 172 57.38 19.67 -11.69
CA GLN A 172 57.04 20.41 -12.92
C GLN A 172 58.20 20.53 -13.90
N GLU A 173 59.43 20.17 -13.52
CA GLU A 173 60.63 20.37 -14.35
C GLU A 173 61.23 19.08 -14.96
N THR A 174 60.76 17.88 -14.54
CA THR A 174 61.23 16.62 -15.13
C THR A 174 60.10 15.86 -15.79
N HIS A 175 60.10 15.84 -17.09
CA HIS A 175 59.09 15.38 -18.04
C HIS A 175 58.80 13.86 -18.07
N ASP A 176 59.30 13.04 -17.11
CA ASP A 176 59.30 11.59 -17.21
C ASP A 176 58.51 10.83 -16.09
N CYS A 177 57.71 11.52 -15.32
CA CYS A 177 56.81 10.86 -14.36
C CYS A 177 55.36 11.17 -14.69
N GLU A 178 54.73 10.42 -15.58
CA GLU A 178 53.27 10.44 -15.69
C GLU A 178 52.65 9.81 -14.46
N PRO A 179 51.90 10.60 -13.65
CA PRO A 179 51.18 10.01 -12.53
C PRO A 179 49.93 9.30 -13.06
N LEU A 180 49.91 7.98 -12.96
CA LEU A 180 48.72 7.13 -13.14
C LEU A 180 47.52 7.50 -12.21
N THR A 181 47.63 8.61 -11.51
CA THR A 181 46.60 9.08 -10.57
C THR A 181 45.50 9.94 -11.18
N PHE A 182 45.63 10.38 -12.46
CA PHE A 182 44.60 11.24 -13.08
C PHE A 182 43.37 10.51 -13.58
N ALA A 183 43.34 9.18 -13.59
CA ALA A 183 42.21 8.43 -14.15
C ALA A 183 41.03 8.23 -13.16
N PHE A 184 41.17 8.55 -11.89
CA PHE A 184 40.14 8.21 -10.89
C PHE A 184 39.61 9.36 -10.03
N THR A 185 40.19 10.55 -10.07
CA THR A 185 39.59 11.72 -9.43
C THR A 185 38.94 12.57 -10.51
N GLY A 186 37.66 12.32 -10.77
CA GLY A 186 36.84 13.14 -11.67
C GLY A 186 36.61 14.54 -11.11
N GLU A 187 37.63 15.40 -11.10
CA GLU A 187 37.45 16.83 -10.94
C GLU A 187 37.11 17.47 -12.28
N LEU A 188 35.82 17.78 -12.42
CA LEU A 188 35.32 18.70 -13.42
C LEU A 188 35.95 20.09 -13.16
N ARG A 189 37.08 20.39 -13.75
CA ARG A 189 37.49 21.78 -13.91
C ARG A 189 36.63 22.41 -14.99
N LEU A 190 35.64 23.19 -14.57
CA LEU A 190 35.01 24.18 -15.42
C LEU A 190 36.07 25.20 -15.86
N TYR A 191 36.40 25.19 -17.12
CA TYR A 191 37.15 26.27 -17.76
C TYR A 191 36.25 27.51 -17.86
N ASN A 192 36.70 28.59 -17.28
CA ASN A 192 36.21 29.92 -17.55
C ASN A 192 37.10 30.56 -18.60
#